data_8cfcff0fbb6bdd56d5c34b9b0952ee0f
#
_entry.id   8cfcff0fbb6bdd56d5c34b9b0952ee0f
#
_cell.length_a   1.000
_cell.length_b   1.000
_cell.length_c   1.000
_cell.angle_alpha   90.00
_cell.angle_beta   90.00
_cell.angle_gamma   90.00
#
_symmetry.space_group_name_H-M   'P 1'
#
loop_
_entity.id
_entity.type
_entity.pdbx_description
1 polymer ?
#
loop_
_entity_poly.entity_id
_entity_poly.type
_entity_poly.pdbx_seq_one_letter_code
_entity_poly.pdbx_strand_id
1 'polypeptide(L)'
;MQQSARLCLVLACCLGIVSPFAAAQAAAPATPVATLDAHSLANVRKLVGAGNADTGAYAIVEGLTTEIGPRLAGSPAFDRAMDWAEARFKSLGYDRVYREPVSFPQWERHHESAEVVSPFPQRLAVTALGGSVGTGGKPLEAEVVEFATLDALKAAPAGSLAGKIAFISNRMERFKDGHGYGPAVAARSGASDASGKGAVALVIRSIGTDHDRLPHTGMQRYADGTPKIPAAALSNPDADLLVNMLRRGKPVRLHLDIDAGWTGKTVQAWNVIGEIRGRGKLANEVVVIGGHLDSWDLGTGAIDDGAGVAITMAAGAMIGKLDKRPMRTIRVIAFANEEQGLYGGKAYAETHKAELDVQQLGAESDFGGGRVYRFSANVAPEARPVVDQIATLLAPLGIEYGGDKGGAGPDVGPFAKLGMPWAQLAQDGTDYFDYHHTANDTLDKLDARALDQQAAAYAAMAYAAAQSPVDFGHSTGAGSE
;
A
#
# COMPACT_ATOMS: atom_id res chain seq x y z
N MET A 1 54.12 -56.14 27.71
CA MET A 1 54.20 -57.60 27.68
C MET A 1 53.46 -58.08 26.48
N GLN A 2 54.29 -58.61 25.55
CA GLN A 2 54.08 -59.72 24.63
C GLN A 2 52.84 -59.63 23.73
N GLN A 3 53.04 -59.32 22.46
CA GLN A 3 53.50 -60.22 21.34
C GLN A 3 52.48 -61.34 21.05
N SER A 4 51.92 -61.35 19.87
CA SER A 4 52.25 -62.42 18.89
C SER A 4 51.54 -62.14 17.57
N ALA A 5 52.36 -62.11 16.52
CA ALA A 5 52.01 -62.17 15.11
C ALA A 5 51.59 -63.61 14.71
N ARG A 6 50.72 -63.78 13.72
CA ARG A 6 50.73 -64.87 12.78
C ARG A 6 50.22 -64.49 11.39
N LEU A 7 51.03 -64.70 10.48
CA LEU A 7 51.00 -64.66 9.00
C LEU A 7 50.24 -65.88 8.48
N CYS A 8 49.41 -65.72 7.40
CA CYS A 8 49.16 -66.72 6.34
C CYS A 8 48.25 -66.12 5.30
N LEU A 9 48.71 -65.93 4.20
CA LEU A 9 48.80 -66.64 2.92
C LEU A 9 47.68 -66.25 1.91
N VAL A 10 48.17 -65.78 0.82
CA VAL A 10 47.52 -65.32 -0.41
C VAL A 10 46.71 -66.44 -1.06
N LEU A 11 45.51 -66.08 -1.56
CA LEU A 11 44.90 -66.73 -2.73
C LEU A 11 44.24 -65.66 -3.62
N ALA A 12 44.84 -65.49 -4.80
CA ALA A 12 44.31 -64.60 -5.83
C ALA A 12 43.15 -65.29 -6.57
N CYS A 13 41.98 -64.71 -6.55
CA CYS A 13 40.89 -64.99 -7.48
C CYS A 13 40.60 -63.74 -8.31
N CYS A 14 40.97 -63.80 -9.58
CA CYS A 14 40.56 -62.83 -10.60
C CYS A 14 39.06 -62.99 -10.85
N LEU A 15 38.29 -62.03 -10.41
CA LEU A 15 36.90 -61.84 -10.82
C LEU A 15 36.81 -60.53 -11.61
N GLY A 16 36.45 -60.67 -12.89
CA GLY A 16 36.31 -59.59 -13.83
C GLY A 16 35.22 -58.63 -13.38
N ILE A 17 35.60 -57.38 -13.21
CA ILE A 17 34.63 -56.24 -12.93
C ILE A 17 34.03 -55.86 -14.27
N VAL A 18 32.78 -56.26 -14.50
CA VAL A 18 31.95 -55.70 -15.55
C VAL A 18 31.38 -54.37 -14.97
N SER A 19 31.98 -53.29 -15.37
CA SER A 19 31.41 -51.96 -15.06
C SER A 19 30.11 -51.75 -15.85
N PRO A 20 28.97 -51.44 -15.22
CA PRO A 20 27.80 -51.02 -15.97
C PRO A 20 28.09 -49.63 -16.53
N PHE A 21 28.09 -49.49 -17.84
CA PHE A 21 27.99 -48.18 -18.50
C PHE A 21 26.67 -47.54 -18.04
N ALA A 22 26.75 -46.57 -17.14
CA ALA A 22 25.65 -45.65 -16.88
C ALA A 22 25.44 -44.82 -18.16
N ALA A 23 24.37 -45.09 -18.89
CA ALA A 23 23.93 -44.24 -19.96
C ALA A 23 23.62 -42.88 -19.35
N ALA A 24 24.44 -41.89 -19.63
CA ALA A 24 24.12 -40.50 -19.32
C ALA A 24 22.84 -40.16 -20.09
N GLN A 25 21.74 -40.06 -19.37
CA GLN A 25 20.50 -39.54 -19.90
C GLN A 25 20.77 -38.07 -20.31
N ALA A 26 20.84 -37.84 -21.63
CA ALA A 26 20.95 -36.49 -22.17
C ALA A 26 19.77 -35.68 -21.61
N ALA A 27 20.08 -34.63 -20.87
CA ALA A 27 19.06 -33.69 -20.43
C ALA A 27 18.28 -33.20 -21.67
N ALA A 28 16.96 -33.28 -21.61
CA ALA A 28 16.11 -32.74 -22.68
C ALA A 28 16.55 -31.30 -22.94
N PRO A 29 16.62 -30.84 -24.19
CA PRO A 29 16.98 -29.48 -24.49
C PRO A 29 15.98 -28.57 -23.76
N ALA A 30 16.50 -27.65 -22.93
CA ALA A 30 15.69 -26.69 -22.23
C ALA A 30 14.82 -25.94 -23.27
N THR A 31 13.53 -25.97 -23.08
CA THR A 31 12.60 -25.22 -23.94
C THR A 31 13.10 -23.77 -24.00
N PRO A 32 13.24 -23.16 -25.19
CA PRO A 32 13.69 -21.78 -25.27
C PRO A 32 12.77 -20.90 -24.44
N VAL A 33 13.32 -20.21 -23.47
CA VAL A 33 12.56 -19.25 -22.69
C VAL A 33 12.05 -18.16 -23.64
N ALA A 34 10.75 -17.96 -23.71
CA ALA A 34 10.15 -16.93 -24.56
C ALA A 34 10.56 -15.55 -24.05
N THR A 35 11.54 -14.95 -24.71
CA THR A 35 12.01 -13.59 -24.45
C THR A 35 11.24 -12.60 -25.28
N LEU A 36 11.21 -11.32 -24.85
CA LEU A 36 10.66 -10.24 -25.64
C LEU A 36 11.40 -10.14 -26.99
N ASP A 37 10.63 -9.92 -28.08
CA ASP A 37 11.24 -9.69 -29.40
C ASP A 37 12.01 -8.35 -29.42
N ALA A 38 12.87 -8.17 -30.45
CA ALA A 38 13.77 -7.02 -30.55
C ALA A 38 13.01 -5.67 -30.56
N HIS A 39 11.83 -5.62 -31.18
CA HIS A 39 11.01 -4.40 -31.22
C HIS A 39 10.40 -4.09 -29.84
N SER A 40 9.86 -5.10 -29.15
CA SER A 40 9.36 -4.95 -27.79
C SER A 40 10.47 -4.52 -26.82
N LEU A 41 11.67 -5.09 -26.94
CA LEU A 41 12.85 -4.66 -26.16
C LEU A 41 13.23 -3.19 -26.42
N ALA A 42 13.18 -2.74 -27.69
CA ALA A 42 13.45 -1.35 -28.04
C ALA A 42 12.40 -0.42 -27.39
N ASN A 43 11.12 -0.79 -27.40
CA ASN A 43 10.07 -0.01 -26.75
C ASN A 43 10.23 0.04 -25.22
N VAL A 44 10.57 -1.09 -24.56
CA VAL A 44 10.85 -1.06 -23.10
C VAL A 44 12.02 -0.14 -22.79
N ARG A 45 13.12 -0.20 -23.56
CA ARG A 45 14.26 0.73 -23.39
C ARG A 45 13.86 2.19 -23.61
N LYS A 46 12.97 2.48 -24.55
CA LYS A 46 12.43 3.84 -24.76
C LYS A 46 11.63 4.30 -23.54
N LEU A 47 10.79 3.44 -22.96
CA LEU A 47 10.04 3.74 -21.72
C LEU A 47 10.98 3.99 -20.54
N VAL A 48 12.00 3.15 -20.35
CA VAL A 48 13.03 3.32 -19.31
C VAL A 48 13.77 4.66 -19.50
N GLY A 49 14.14 4.99 -20.75
CA GLY A 49 14.79 6.27 -21.06
C GLY A 49 13.95 7.51 -20.73
N ALA A 50 12.64 7.38 -20.75
CA ALA A 50 11.70 8.45 -20.39
C ALA A 50 11.74 8.82 -18.89
N GLY A 51 12.28 7.99 -18.03
CA GLY A 51 12.45 8.31 -16.60
C GLY A 51 13.40 9.48 -16.31
N ASN A 52 14.05 10.02 -17.33
CA ASN A 52 14.85 11.25 -17.26
C ASN A 52 14.19 12.44 -17.99
N ALA A 53 12.95 12.30 -18.43
CA ALA A 53 12.18 13.30 -19.15
C ALA A 53 10.83 13.52 -18.46
N ASP A 54 10.13 14.58 -18.84
CA ASP A 54 8.76 14.83 -18.34
C ASP A 54 7.79 13.75 -18.87
N THR A 55 7.27 12.93 -17.97
CA THR A 55 6.28 11.90 -18.26
C THR A 55 4.85 12.42 -18.20
N GLY A 56 4.64 13.61 -17.65
CA GLY A 56 3.35 14.20 -17.34
C GLY A 56 2.76 13.76 -15.98
N ALA A 57 3.42 12.90 -15.21
CA ALA A 57 2.92 12.44 -13.92
C ALA A 57 2.72 13.60 -12.94
N TYR A 58 3.70 14.52 -12.82
CA TYR A 58 3.56 15.68 -11.93
C TYR A 58 2.37 16.56 -12.32
N ALA A 59 2.14 16.83 -13.60
CA ALA A 59 1.00 17.62 -14.06
C ALA A 59 -0.36 16.93 -13.79
N ILE A 60 -0.40 15.60 -13.73
CA ILE A 60 -1.61 14.85 -13.35
C ILE A 60 -1.91 15.04 -11.87
N VAL A 61 -0.93 14.83 -10.97
CA VAL A 61 -1.15 15.02 -9.52
C VAL A 61 -1.39 16.49 -9.17
N GLU A 62 -0.71 17.44 -9.83
CA GLU A 62 -0.99 18.87 -9.69
C GLU A 62 -2.46 19.18 -10.02
N GLY A 63 -2.98 18.65 -11.15
CA GLY A 63 -4.38 18.80 -11.53
C GLY A 63 -5.32 18.25 -10.47
N LEU A 64 -5.09 17.02 -9.99
CA LEU A 64 -5.95 16.39 -8.99
C LEU A 64 -5.98 17.18 -7.66
N THR A 65 -4.82 17.59 -7.18
CA THR A 65 -4.71 18.31 -5.90
C THR A 65 -5.17 19.76 -5.97
N THR A 66 -5.07 20.40 -7.14
CA THR A 66 -5.48 21.80 -7.35
C THR A 66 -6.95 21.96 -7.69
N GLU A 67 -7.47 21.09 -8.57
CA GLU A 67 -8.86 21.16 -9.06
C GLU A 67 -9.85 20.50 -8.10
N ILE A 68 -9.42 19.47 -7.35
CA ILE A 68 -10.26 18.71 -6.43
C ILE A 68 -9.84 18.92 -4.96
N GLY A 69 -8.57 18.69 -4.63
CA GLY A 69 -8.03 18.78 -3.27
C GLY A 69 -8.39 17.57 -2.38
N PRO A 70 -8.64 17.80 -1.06
CA PRO A 70 -9.05 16.73 -0.13
C PRO A 70 -10.32 16.03 -0.61
N ARG A 71 -10.28 14.70 -0.68
CA ARG A 71 -11.31 13.90 -1.35
C ARG A 71 -11.69 12.64 -0.57
N LEU A 72 -12.06 12.86 0.71
CA LEU A 72 -12.52 11.77 1.58
C LEU A 72 -13.63 10.97 0.91
N ALA A 73 -13.50 9.65 0.91
CA ALA A 73 -14.47 8.75 0.29
C ALA A 73 -15.91 9.01 0.80
N GLY A 74 -16.83 9.20 -0.14
CA GLY A 74 -18.22 9.55 0.15
C GLY A 74 -18.50 11.05 0.28
N SER A 75 -17.49 11.92 0.11
CA SER A 75 -17.67 13.37 0.07
C SER A 75 -18.01 13.86 -1.34
N PRO A 76 -18.62 15.06 -1.48
CA PRO A 76 -18.84 15.67 -2.80
C PRO A 76 -17.54 15.94 -3.58
N ALA A 77 -16.40 16.08 -2.88
CA ALA A 77 -15.09 16.21 -3.54
C ALA A 77 -14.66 14.89 -4.17
N PHE A 78 -14.95 13.75 -3.53
CA PHE A 78 -14.67 12.44 -4.08
C PHE A 78 -15.52 12.16 -5.33
N ASP A 79 -16.78 12.60 -5.35
CA ASP A 79 -17.62 12.49 -6.56
C ASP A 79 -17.00 13.26 -7.73
N ARG A 80 -16.52 14.49 -7.48
CA ARG A 80 -15.79 15.26 -8.51
C ARG A 80 -14.47 14.62 -8.92
N ALA A 81 -13.77 13.94 -7.99
CA ALA A 81 -12.53 13.24 -8.30
C ALA A 81 -12.75 12.08 -9.28
N MET A 82 -13.84 11.32 -9.13
CA MET A 82 -14.21 10.26 -10.08
C MET A 82 -14.51 10.82 -11.48
N ASP A 83 -15.24 11.93 -11.57
CA ASP A 83 -15.52 12.61 -12.84
C ASP A 83 -14.23 13.15 -13.47
N TRP A 84 -13.35 13.73 -12.65
CA TRP A 84 -12.04 14.23 -13.06
C TRP A 84 -11.15 13.09 -13.59
N ALA A 85 -11.08 11.97 -12.87
CA ALA A 85 -10.27 10.82 -13.28
C ALA A 85 -10.74 10.24 -14.62
N GLU A 86 -12.07 10.10 -14.82
CA GLU A 86 -12.62 9.65 -16.10
C GLU A 86 -12.27 10.60 -17.25
N ALA A 87 -12.41 11.91 -17.04
CA ALA A 87 -12.04 12.94 -18.02
C ALA A 87 -10.52 12.90 -18.31
N ARG A 88 -9.69 12.71 -17.27
CA ARG A 88 -8.25 12.63 -17.40
C ARG A 88 -7.82 11.41 -18.22
N PHE A 89 -8.34 10.21 -17.95
CA PHE A 89 -8.08 9.02 -18.77
C PHE A 89 -8.44 9.26 -20.27
N LYS A 90 -9.60 9.87 -20.53
CA LYS A 90 -10.03 10.20 -21.90
C LYS A 90 -9.04 11.18 -22.56
N SER A 91 -8.62 12.23 -21.85
CA SER A 91 -7.69 13.25 -22.38
C SER A 91 -6.30 12.68 -22.65
N LEU A 92 -5.87 11.67 -21.88
CA LEU A 92 -4.59 10.97 -22.06
C LEU A 92 -4.60 9.96 -23.22
N GLY A 93 -5.77 9.73 -23.87
CA GLY A 93 -5.89 8.89 -25.06
C GLY A 93 -6.02 7.40 -24.78
N TYR A 94 -6.59 7.02 -23.63
CA TYR A 94 -6.93 5.63 -23.34
C TYR A 94 -8.00 5.11 -24.34
N ASP A 95 -7.87 3.86 -24.77
CA ASP A 95 -8.75 3.26 -25.79
C ASP A 95 -10.17 2.98 -25.27
N ARG A 96 -10.30 2.73 -23.95
CA ARG A 96 -11.57 2.53 -23.26
C ARG A 96 -11.47 3.14 -21.87
N VAL A 97 -12.54 3.84 -21.48
CA VAL A 97 -12.67 4.38 -20.11
C VAL A 97 -14.08 4.03 -19.62
N TYR A 98 -14.16 3.49 -18.41
CA TYR A 98 -15.43 3.05 -17.82
C TYR A 98 -15.32 3.03 -16.28
N ARG A 99 -16.46 2.78 -15.62
CA ARG A 99 -16.58 2.73 -14.17
C ARG A 99 -17.12 1.37 -13.73
N GLU A 100 -16.59 0.86 -12.62
CA GLU A 100 -17.12 -0.33 -11.94
C GLU A 100 -17.65 0.06 -10.56
N PRO A 101 -18.84 -0.45 -10.14
CA PRO A 101 -19.51 0.03 -8.94
C PRO A 101 -18.80 -0.43 -7.66
N VAL A 102 -18.76 0.49 -6.68
CA VAL A 102 -18.25 0.26 -5.33
C VAL A 102 -19.26 0.81 -4.33
N SER A 103 -19.53 0.08 -3.26
CA SER A 103 -20.51 0.46 -2.24
C SER A 103 -19.90 0.37 -0.86
N PHE A 104 -20.07 1.42 -0.04
CA PHE A 104 -19.49 1.47 1.30
C PHE A 104 -20.30 2.35 2.25
N PRO A 105 -20.19 2.15 3.60
CA PRO A 105 -20.81 3.02 4.57
C PRO A 105 -20.09 4.37 4.62
N GLN A 106 -20.83 5.47 4.82
CA GLN A 106 -20.29 6.82 4.88
C GLN A 106 -19.91 7.20 6.30
N TRP A 107 -18.67 7.67 6.46
CA TRP A 107 -18.15 8.30 7.67
C TRP A 107 -17.78 9.75 7.38
N GLU A 108 -18.06 10.66 8.31
CA GLU A 108 -17.81 12.08 8.18
C GLU A 108 -17.09 12.62 9.42
N ARG A 109 -16.28 13.65 9.21
CA ARG A 109 -15.64 14.44 10.26
C ARG A 109 -15.99 15.91 10.06
N HIS A 110 -16.28 16.61 11.17
CA HIS A 110 -16.69 18.01 11.14
C HIS A 110 -15.81 18.89 12.01
N HIS A 111 -15.54 18.47 13.26
CA HIS A 111 -14.80 19.25 14.24
C HIS A 111 -14.09 18.36 15.25
N GLU A 112 -12.89 18.79 15.64
CA GLU A 112 -12.17 18.19 16.75
C GLU A 112 -11.32 19.21 17.51
N SER A 113 -11.25 19.06 18.85
CA SER A 113 -10.36 19.82 19.71
C SER A 113 -9.93 19.02 20.93
N ALA A 114 -8.70 19.28 21.39
CA ALA A 114 -8.18 18.71 22.63
C ALA A 114 -7.42 19.76 23.44
N GLU A 115 -7.59 19.71 24.77
CA GLU A 115 -6.89 20.60 25.70
C GLU A 115 -6.58 19.86 27.00
N VAL A 116 -5.35 19.97 27.49
CA VAL A 116 -5.07 19.63 28.88
C VAL A 116 -5.67 20.73 29.75
N VAL A 117 -6.62 20.36 30.62
CA VAL A 117 -7.28 21.33 31.52
C VAL A 117 -6.60 21.41 32.88
N SER A 118 -5.90 20.36 33.31
CA SER A 118 -5.09 20.34 34.54
C SER A 118 -3.98 19.28 34.44
N PRO A 119 -2.86 19.44 35.16
CA PRO A 119 -2.48 20.55 36.06
C PRO A 119 -1.85 21.74 35.30
N PHE A 120 -1.53 21.58 34.01
CA PHE A 120 -0.84 22.57 33.18
C PHE A 120 -1.64 22.83 31.89
N PRO A 121 -2.64 23.74 31.90
CA PRO A 121 -3.54 23.95 30.78
C PRO A 121 -2.80 24.30 29.49
N GLN A 122 -3.04 23.52 28.42
CA GLN A 122 -2.47 23.73 27.07
C GLN A 122 -3.33 23.07 26.00
N ARG A 123 -3.52 23.74 24.87
CA ARG A 123 -4.16 23.15 23.70
C ARG A 123 -3.24 22.13 23.04
N LEU A 124 -3.80 21.04 22.56
CA LEU A 124 -3.12 19.99 21.83
C LEU A 124 -3.67 19.92 20.39
N ALA A 125 -2.80 19.65 19.44
CA ALA A 125 -3.20 19.33 18.08
C ALA A 125 -3.68 17.87 18.04
N VAL A 126 -4.93 17.69 17.63
CA VAL A 126 -5.63 16.41 17.63
C VAL A 126 -6.37 16.21 16.31
N THR A 127 -6.53 14.97 15.89
CA THR A 127 -7.45 14.59 14.82
C THR A 127 -8.20 13.32 15.20
N ALA A 128 -9.49 13.23 14.85
CA ALA A 128 -10.26 12.01 15.00
C ALA A 128 -9.69 10.91 14.11
N LEU A 129 -9.64 9.67 14.62
CA LEU A 129 -9.35 8.52 13.78
C LEU A 129 -10.56 8.18 12.91
N GLY A 130 -10.31 7.79 11.66
CA GLY A 130 -11.35 7.36 10.73
C GLY A 130 -12.19 6.23 11.32
N GLY A 131 -13.50 6.26 11.12
CA GLY A 131 -14.43 5.30 11.71
C GLY A 131 -14.73 5.50 13.20
N SER A 132 -14.12 6.50 13.86
CA SER A 132 -14.43 6.85 15.24
C SER A 132 -15.85 7.39 15.38
N VAL A 133 -16.48 7.17 16.55
CA VAL A 133 -17.64 7.94 16.99
C VAL A 133 -17.16 9.25 17.62
N GLY A 134 -18.02 10.27 17.60
CA GLY A 134 -17.79 11.54 18.28
C GLY A 134 -18.11 11.49 19.79
N THR A 135 -17.97 12.63 20.47
CA THR A 135 -18.28 12.82 21.89
C THR A 135 -19.78 13.00 22.19
N GLY A 136 -20.63 12.86 21.15
CA GLY A 136 -22.09 12.92 21.28
C GLY A 136 -22.62 14.35 21.50
N GLY A 137 -21.94 15.37 20.96
CA GLY A 137 -22.31 16.78 21.06
C GLY A 137 -22.07 17.40 22.44
N LYS A 138 -21.33 16.71 23.30
CA LYS A 138 -20.89 17.21 24.61
C LYS A 138 -19.41 16.89 24.79
N PRO A 139 -18.58 17.92 25.05
CA PRO A 139 -17.17 17.69 25.35
C PRO A 139 -16.98 16.70 26.49
N LEU A 140 -15.96 15.87 26.39
CA LEU A 140 -15.56 14.89 27.38
C LEU A 140 -14.36 15.43 28.17
N GLU A 141 -14.40 15.35 29.51
CA GLU A 141 -13.27 15.69 30.35
C GLU A 141 -12.97 14.52 31.31
N ALA A 142 -11.78 13.96 31.20
CA ALA A 142 -11.38 12.81 32.04
C ALA A 142 -9.86 12.76 32.29
N GLU A 143 -9.48 12.01 33.33
CA GLU A 143 -8.08 11.72 33.65
C GLU A 143 -7.48 10.79 32.59
N VAL A 144 -6.22 11.06 32.21
CA VAL A 144 -5.47 10.28 31.22
C VAL A 144 -4.63 9.21 31.89
N VAL A 145 -4.67 7.99 31.36
CA VAL A 145 -3.79 6.87 31.74
C VAL A 145 -2.97 6.46 30.54
N GLU A 146 -1.63 6.52 30.66
CA GLU A 146 -0.68 6.17 29.59
C GLU A 146 -0.41 4.67 29.56
N PHE A 147 -0.30 4.16 28.34
CA PHE A 147 0.19 2.82 28.00
C PHE A 147 1.28 2.96 26.93
N ALA A 148 2.45 2.35 27.19
CA ALA A 148 3.56 2.39 26.25
C ALA A 148 3.25 1.70 24.91
N THR A 149 2.35 0.70 24.91
CA THR A 149 1.95 -0.08 23.72
C THR A 149 0.49 -0.53 23.84
N LEU A 150 -0.09 -0.99 22.74
CA LEU A 150 -1.40 -1.65 22.73
C LEU A 150 -1.41 -2.89 23.64
N ASP A 151 -0.34 -3.68 23.65
CA ASP A 151 -0.26 -4.87 24.51
C ASP A 151 -0.27 -4.53 25.99
N ALA A 152 0.36 -3.42 26.37
CA ALA A 152 0.28 -2.93 27.75
C ALA A 152 -1.16 -2.53 28.12
N LEU A 153 -1.91 -1.90 27.21
CA LEU A 153 -3.34 -1.62 27.39
C LEU A 153 -4.15 -2.93 27.50
N LYS A 154 -3.92 -3.90 26.66
CA LYS A 154 -4.61 -5.21 26.71
C LYS A 154 -4.38 -5.94 28.03
N ALA A 155 -3.16 -5.85 28.56
CA ALA A 155 -2.78 -6.47 29.84
C ALA A 155 -3.36 -5.75 31.09
N ALA A 156 -3.88 -4.53 30.96
CA ALA A 156 -4.44 -3.78 32.08
C ALA A 156 -5.68 -4.50 32.68
N PRO A 157 -5.89 -4.43 34.03
CA PRO A 157 -7.02 -5.08 34.69
C PRO A 157 -8.37 -4.60 34.20
N ALA A 158 -9.38 -5.46 34.23
CA ALA A 158 -10.76 -5.07 33.94
C ALA A 158 -11.21 -3.95 34.90
N GLY A 159 -11.91 -2.94 34.35
CA GLY A 159 -12.41 -1.79 35.11
C GLY A 159 -11.36 -0.76 35.53
N SER A 160 -10.07 -0.98 35.25
CA SER A 160 -8.99 -0.07 35.65
C SER A 160 -9.05 1.30 34.97
N LEU A 161 -9.80 1.43 33.88
CA LEU A 161 -9.99 2.66 33.11
C LEU A 161 -11.38 3.28 33.29
N ALA A 162 -12.14 2.86 34.31
CA ALA A 162 -13.49 3.37 34.54
C ALA A 162 -13.50 4.92 34.59
N GLY A 163 -14.17 5.55 33.59
CA GLY A 163 -14.29 7.00 33.47
C GLY A 163 -12.98 7.73 33.07
N LYS A 164 -11.98 7.03 32.54
CA LYS A 164 -10.68 7.61 32.15
C LYS A 164 -10.48 7.57 30.63
N ILE A 165 -9.52 8.35 30.16
CA ILE A 165 -9.02 8.32 28.77
C ILE A 165 -7.79 7.41 28.72
N ALA A 166 -7.81 6.42 27.86
CA ALA A 166 -6.60 5.62 27.56
C ALA A 166 -5.71 6.41 26.59
N PHE A 167 -4.41 6.46 26.83
CA PHE A 167 -3.43 7.06 25.93
C PHE A 167 -2.35 6.05 25.58
N ILE A 168 -2.22 5.68 24.29
CA ILE A 168 -1.16 4.81 23.78
C ILE A 168 -0.05 5.69 23.19
N SER A 169 1.16 5.59 23.74
CA SER A 169 2.26 6.54 23.48
C SER A 169 3.39 5.98 22.61
N ASN A 170 3.27 4.75 22.06
CA ASN A 170 4.31 4.14 21.23
C ASN A 170 4.68 5.03 20.02
N ARG A 171 5.97 5.01 19.65
CA ARG A 171 6.50 5.74 18.50
C ARG A 171 6.64 4.82 17.29
N MET A 172 6.45 5.40 16.13
CA MET A 172 6.85 4.80 14.86
C MET A 172 8.34 5.06 14.61
N GLU A 173 9.07 4.06 14.14
CA GLU A 173 10.46 4.17 13.70
C GLU A 173 10.53 4.40 12.18
N ARG A 174 11.51 5.21 11.75
CA ARG A 174 11.70 5.57 10.34
C ARG A 174 12.54 4.53 9.62
N PHE A 175 12.02 4.01 8.52
CA PHE A 175 12.72 3.09 7.63
C PHE A 175 12.37 3.39 6.17
N LYS A 176 13.31 3.13 5.27
CA LYS A 176 13.16 3.33 3.84
C LYS A 176 12.01 2.54 3.21
N ASP A 177 11.80 1.32 3.69
CA ASP A 177 10.75 0.39 3.25
C ASP A 177 9.48 0.44 4.10
N GLY A 178 9.41 1.35 5.06
CA GLY A 178 8.23 1.58 5.89
C GLY A 178 7.91 0.52 6.93
N HIS A 179 8.73 -0.51 7.13
CA HIS A 179 8.43 -1.62 8.05
C HIS A 179 8.19 -1.21 9.52
N GLY A 180 8.52 0.03 9.90
CA GLY A 180 8.15 0.59 11.20
C GLY A 180 6.65 0.85 11.38
N TYR A 181 5.88 0.89 10.29
CA TYR A 181 4.45 1.17 10.32
C TYR A 181 3.64 0.04 10.99
N GLY A 182 3.86 -1.20 10.59
CA GLY A 182 3.11 -2.35 11.10
C GLY A 182 3.05 -2.44 12.64
N PRO A 183 4.19 -2.38 13.36
CA PRO A 183 4.19 -2.37 14.82
C PRO A 183 3.50 -1.15 15.43
N ALA A 184 3.57 0.02 14.79
CA ALA A 184 3.01 1.26 15.32
C ALA A 184 1.50 1.37 15.09
N VAL A 185 1.01 0.99 13.91
CA VAL A 185 -0.40 1.14 13.51
C VAL A 185 -1.36 0.33 14.37
N ALA A 186 -0.88 -0.72 15.04
CA ALA A 186 -1.68 -1.53 15.95
C ALA A 186 -2.39 -0.69 17.05
N ALA A 187 -1.83 0.46 17.44
CA ALA A 187 -2.44 1.38 18.40
C ALA A 187 -3.83 1.87 17.97
N ARG A 188 -4.10 2.01 16.66
CA ARG A 188 -5.43 2.40 16.14
C ARG A 188 -6.52 1.41 16.51
N SER A 189 -6.22 0.13 16.74
CA SER A 189 -7.21 -0.89 17.14
C SER A 189 -7.57 -0.88 18.64
N GLY A 190 -6.94 -0.02 19.44
CA GLY A 190 -7.06 -0.03 20.90
C GLY A 190 -8.41 0.45 21.48
N ALA A 191 -9.31 1.04 20.68
CA ALA A 191 -10.55 1.63 21.19
C ALA A 191 -11.47 0.59 21.87
N SER A 192 -11.60 -0.59 21.30
CA SER A 192 -12.41 -1.68 21.90
C SER A 192 -11.78 -2.26 23.16
N ASP A 193 -10.45 -2.42 23.19
CA ASP A 193 -9.74 -2.87 24.37
C ASP A 193 -9.86 -1.85 25.52
N ALA A 194 -9.71 -0.56 25.22
CA ALA A 194 -9.87 0.51 26.20
C ALA A 194 -11.31 0.55 26.77
N SER A 195 -12.30 0.52 25.88
CA SER A 195 -13.73 0.50 26.22
C SER A 195 -14.09 -0.70 27.09
N GLY A 196 -13.59 -1.90 26.77
CA GLY A 196 -13.78 -3.11 27.58
C GLY A 196 -13.20 -3.02 29.01
N LYS A 197 -12.32 -2.05 29.27
CA LYS A 197 -11.75 -1.73 30.61
C LYS A 197 -12.40 -0.51 31.27
N GLY A 198 -13.45 0.05 30.64
CA GLY A 198 -14.25 1.17 31.16
C GLY A 198 -13.76 2.55 30.73
N ALA A 199 -12.81 2.63 29.77
CA ALA A 199 -12.38 3.93 29.23
C ALA A 199 -13.54 4.64 28.52
N VAL A 200 -13.51 5.98 28.56
CA VAL A 200 -14.50 6.86 27.92
C VAL A 200 -14.00 7.42 26.59
N ALA A 201 -12.69 7.36 26.32
CA ALA A 201 -12.07 7.66 25.03
C ALA A 201 -10.72 6.96 24.90
N LEU A 202 -10.25 6.81 23.66
CA LEU A 202 -8.88 6.45 23.31
C LEU A 202 -8.21 7.66 22.66
N VAL A 203 -6.98 7.95 23.08
CA VAL A 203 -6.08 8.86 22.39
C VAL A 203 -4.80 8.10 22.07
N ILE A 204 -4.25 8.26 20.87
CA ILE A 204 -2.97 7.66 20.50
C ILE A 204 -1.96 8.74 20.11
N ARG A 205 -0.69 8.45 20.19
CA ARG A 205 0.32 9.18 19.45
C ARG A 205 0.07 8.98 17.96
N SER A 206 0.23 10.02 17.15
CA SER A 206 0.22 9.91 15.70
C SER A 206 1.14 8.81 15.18
N ILE A 207 0.65 8.05 14.21
CA ILE A 207 1.43 7.04 13.49
C ILE A 207 2.17 7.74 12.36
N GLY A 208 3.32 8.27 12.68
CA GLY A 208 4.18 9.02 11.78
C GLY A 208 5.56 9.21 12.37
N THR A 209 6.50 9.64 11.54
CA THR A 209 7.92 9.79 11.89
C THR A 209 8.39 11.24 11.98
N ASP A 210 7.48 12.18 11.73
CA ASP A 210 7.69 13.62 11.80
C ASP A 210 7.85 14.16 13.23
N HIS A 211 8.22 15.43 13.28
CA HIS A 211 8.23 16.25 14.49
C HIS A 211 7.33 17.49 14.34
N ASP A 212 6.47 17.49 13.34
CA ASP A 212 5.52 18.56 13.10
C ASP A 212 4.34 18.48 14.07
N ARG A 213 3.72 19.62 14.33
CA ARG A 213 2.56 19.68 15.20
C ARG A 213 1.26 19.45 14.41
N LEU A 214 1.32 18.46 13.51
CA LEU A 214 0.23 17.99 12.68
C LEU A 214 -0.10 16.55 13.04
N PRO A 215 -1.33 16.24 13.50
CA PRO A 215 -1.69 14.88 13.84
C PRO A 215 -1.98 14.05 12.58
N HIS A 216 -1.67 12.75 12.67
CA HIS A 216 -1.96 11.77 11.63
C HIS A 216 -3.27 11.03 11.93
N THR A 217 -4.22 11.09 11.01
CA THR A 217 -5.43 10.30 11.08
C THR A 217 -5.19 8.85 10.63
N GLY A 218 -6.21 8.16 10.23
CA GLY A 218 -6.21 6.82 9.66
C GLY A 218 -7.27 5.94 10.30
N MET A 219 -7.65 4.89 9.58
CA MET A 219 -8.78 4.05 9.96
C MET A 219 -8.57 3.30 11.27
N GLN A 220 -9.56 3.32 12.14
CA GLN A 220 -9.72 2.43 13.28
C GLN A 220 -11.01 1.60 13.13
N ARG A 221 -11.13 0.50 13.85
CA ARG A 221 -12.31 -0.36 13.84
C ARG A 221 -12.66 -0.79 15.26
N TYR A 222 -13.96 -0.81 15.54
CA TYR A 222 -14.46 -1.38 16.80
C TYR A 222 -14.71 -2.87 16.61
N ALA A 223 -14.36 -3.67 17.62
CA ALA A 223 -14.79 -5.07 17.69
C ALA A 223 -16.29 -5.16 17.92
N ASP A 224 -16.91 -6.16 17.33
CA ASP A 224 -18.35 -6.40 17.48
C ASP A 224 -18.74 -6.59 18.94
N GLY A 225 -19.88 -6.00 19.31
CA GLY A 225 -20.43 -6.10 20.67
C GLY A 225 -19.71 -5.27 21.73
N THR A 226 -18.67 -4.48 21.38
CA THR A 226 -18.01 -3.57 22.33
C THR A 226 -18.64 -2.17 22.30
N PRO A 227 -18.74 -1.46 23.44
CA PRO A 227 -19.17 -0.07 23.46
C PRO A 227 -18.20 0.76 22.62
N LYS A 228 -18.75 1.59 21.74
CA LYS A 228 -17.95 2.50 20.91
C LYS A 228 -17.62 3.76 21.70
N ILE A 229 -16.35 4.12 21.75
CA ILE A 229 -15.84 5.32 22.41
C ILE A 229 -15.09 6.21 21.40
N PRO A 230 -15.03 7.54 21.58
CA PRO A 230 -14.23 8.42 20.74
C PRO A 230 -12.76 7.96 20.69
N ALA A 231 -12.17 8.02 19.49
CA ALA A 231 -10.77 7.67 19.26
C ALA A 231 -10.09 8.75 18.40
N ALA A 232 -8.95 9.25 18.86
CA ALA A 232 -8.23 10.34 18.22
C ALA A 232 -6.71 10.16 18.31
N ALA A 233 -5.97 10.83 17.43
CA ALA A 233 -4.52 10.91 17.46
C ALA A 233 -4.05 12.32 17.81
N LEU A 234 -3.06 12.44 18.69
CA LEU A 234 -2.31 13.67 18.95
C LEU A 234 -1.12 13.78 18.02
N SER A 235 -0.73 15.00 17.67
CA SER A 235 0.56 15.21 17.01
C SER A 235 1.72 14.62 17.82
N ASN A 236 2.81 14.26 17.15
CA ASN A 236 3.97 13.68 17.82
C ASN A 236 4.56 14.59 18.93
N PRO A 237 4.72 15.93 18.71
CA PRO A 237 5.16 16.84 19.77
C PRO A 237 4.16 16.96 20.93
N ASP A 238 2.85 16.94 20.68
CA ASP A 238 1.86 17.06 21.74
C ASP A 238 1.69 15.75 22.54
N ALA A 239 1.90 14.61 21.90
CA ALA A 239 2.02 13.33 22.60
C ALA A 239 3.25 13.31 23.52
N ASP A 240 4.38 13.87 23.12
CA ASP A 240 5.56 14.04 23.98
C ASP A 240 5.27 14.99 25.13
N LEU A 241 4.58 16.09 24.89
CA LEU A 241 4.15 17.02 25.93
C LEU A 241 3.28 16.30 26.97
N LEU A 242 2.31 15.50 26.52
CA LEU A 242 1.42 14.74 27.41
C LEU A 242 2.19 13.71 28.24
N VAL A 243 3.11 12.93 27.64
CA VAL A 243 4.00 12.01 28.35
C VAL A 243 4.83 12.76 29.41
N ASN A 244 5.39 13.92 29.04
CA ASN A 244 6.19 14.73 29.97
C ASN A 244 5.36 15.28 31.15
N MET A 245 4.07 15.59 30.94
CA MET A 245 3.16 15.99 32.02
C MET A 245 2.86 14.83 32.96
N LEU A 246 2.53 13.66 32.41
CA LEU A 246 2.23 12.43 33.18
C LEU A 246 3.40 12.01 34.05
N ARG A 247 4.64 12.09 33.56
CA ARG A 247 5.88 11.78 34.30
C ARG A 247 6.12 12.70 35.49
N ARG A 248 5.44 13.84 35.64
CA ARG A 248 5.49 14.73 36.80
C ARG A 248 4.67 14.22 37.98
N GLY A 249 3.95 13.10 37.82
CA GLY A 249 3.24 12.42 38.91
C GLY A 249 1.97 13.13 39.40
N LYS A 250 1.48 14.14 38.69
CA LYS A 250 0.17 14.76 38.94
C LYS A 250 -0.86 14.20 38.00
N PRO A 251 -2.12 13.98 38.43
CA PRO A 251 -3.19 13.57 37.52
C PRO A 251 -3.36 14.58 36.42
N VAL A 252 -3.31 14.12 35.17
CA VAL A 252 -3.51 14.95 33.98
C VAL A 252 -4.95 14.72 33.49
N ARG A 253 -5.70 15.79 33.32
CA ARG A 253 -7.05 15.76 32.75
C ARG A 253 -7.05 16.37 31.37
N LEU A 254 -7.67 15.67 30.44
CA LEU A 254 -7.83 16.09 29.05
C LEU A 254 -9.30 16.39 28.77
N HIS A 255 -9.56 17.55 28.16
CA HIS A 255 -10.80 17.91 27.50
C HIS A 255 -10.71 17.47 26.05
N LEU A 256 -11.72 16.78 25.54
CA LEU A 256 -11.80 16.26 24.19
C LEU A 256 -13.20 16.54 23.62
N ASP A 257 -13.27 17.19 22.47
CA ASP A 257 -14.51 17.45 21.74
C ASP A 257 -14.33 16.97 20.30
N ILE A 258 -15.13 15.99 19.88
CA ILE A 258 -15.07 15.37 18.56
C ILE A 258 -16.46 15.29 17.98
N ASP A 259 -16.66 15.90 16.82
CA ASP A 259 -17.83 15.73 15.96
C ASP A 259 -17.43 14.97 14.71
N ALA A 260 -17.57 13.66 14.77
CA ALA A 260 -17.29 12.72 13.70
C ALA A 260 -18.14 11.45 13.90
N GLY A 261 -18.40 10.73 12.81
CA GLY A 261 -19.14 9.47 12.93
C GLY A 261 -19.67 8.91 11.63
N TRP A 262 -20.23 7.72 11.74
CA TRP A 262 -20.94 7.07 10.65
C TRP A 262 -22.31 7.69 10.47
N THR A 263 -22.63 8.10 9.24
CA THR A 263 -23.91 8.77 8.92
C THR A 263 -25.09 7.80 8.87
N GLY A 264 -24.83 6.51 8.85
CA GLY A 264 -25.85 5.47 8.61
C GLY A 264 -26.25 5.31 7.14
N LYS A 265 -25.66 6.09 6.24
CA LYS A 265 -25.89 5.98 4.79
C LYS A 265 -24.89 5.02 4.14
N THR A 266 -25.32 4.40 3.05
CA THR A 266 -24.45 3.68 2.11
C THR A 266 -24.23 4.57 0.88
N VAL A 267 -22.97 4.78 0.52
CA VAL A 267 -22.57 5.53 -0.67
C VAL A 267 -22.35 4.58 -1.82
N GLN A 268 -22.77 5.00 -3.03
CA GLN A 268 -22.39 4.37 -4.29
C GLN A 268 -21.28 5.19 -4.92
N ALA A 269 -20.17 4.53 -5.23
CA ALA A 269 -19.02 5.12 -5.91
C ALA A 269 -18.53 4.17 -7.00
N TRP A 270 -17.40 4.47 -7.61
CA TRP A 270 -16.87 3.66 -8.70
C TRP A 270 -15.34 3.65 -8.70
N ASN A 271 -14.75 2.48 -8.96
CA ASN A 271 -13.42 2.40 -9.52
C ASN A 271 -13.47 3.03 -10.93
N VAL A 272 -12.57 3.95 -11.22
CA VAL A 272 -12.46 4.56 -12.55
C VAL A 272 -11.33 3.88 -13.31
N ILE A 273 -11.65 3.31 -14.47
CA ILE A 273 -10.77 2.39 -15.18
C ILE A 273 -10.49 2.92 -16.59
N GLY A 274 -9.19 2.97 -16.93
CA GLY A 274 -8.70 3.23 -18.29
C GLY A 274 -7.95 2.03 -18.84
N GLU A 275 -8.19 1.66 -20.11
CA GLU A 275 -7.52 0.56 -20.77
C GLU A 275 -6.74 1.00 -22.01
N ILE A 276 -5.50 0.51 -22.12
CA ILE A 276 -4.74 0.44 -23.37
C ILE A 276 -4.93 -0.97 -23.91
N ARG A 277 -5.78 -1.12 -24.92
CA ARG A 277 -6.22 -2.42 -25.42
C ARG A 277 -5.09 -3.21 -26.05
N GLY A 278 -5.01 -4.47 -25.70
CA GLY A 278 -4.14 -5.46 -26.28
C GLY A 278 -4.50 -5.81 -27.73
N ARG A 279 -3.61 -6.50 -28.41
CA ARG A 279 -3.77 -6.94 -29.82
C ARG A 279 -3.47 -8.41 -29.98
N GLY A 280 -4.23 -9.07 -30.84
CA GLY A 280 -4.02 -10.49 -31.19
C GLY A 280 -4.66 -11.45 -30.19
N LYS A 281 -4.04 -12.63 -30.00
CA LYS A 281 -4.65 -13.74 -29.25
C LYS A 281 -4.75 -13.50 -27.74
N LEU A 282 -3.85 -12.68 -27.20
CA LEU A 282 -3.76 -12.36 -25.76
C LEU A 282 -4.51 -11.08 -25.36
N ALA A 283 -5.25 -10.45 -26.28
CA ALA A 283 -5.89 -9.16 -26.04
C ALA A 283 -6.91 -9.16 -24.88
N ASN A 284 -7.46 -10.32 -24.54
CA ASN A 284 -8.39 -10.48 -23.40
C ASN A 284 -7.68 -10.72 -22.06
N GLU A 285 -6.38 -11.02 -22.08
CA GLU A 285 -5.58 -11.12 -20.86
C GLU A 285 -5.18 -9.71 -20.40
N VAL A 286 -5.03 -9.52 -19.10
CA VAL A 286 -4.92 -8.20 -18.49
C VAL A 286 -3.67 -8.10 -17.60
N VAL A 287 -2.95 -6.98 -17.75
CA VAL A 287 -1.98 -6.49 -16.77
C VAL A 287 -2.60 -5.28 -16.08
N VAL A 288 -2.70 -5.32 -14.75
CA VAL A 288 -3.32 -4.27 -13.92
C VAL A 288 -2.23 -3.43 -13.29
N ILE A 289 -2.36 -2.09 -13.37
CA ILE A 289 -1.62 -1.15 -12.54
C ILE A 289 -2.61 -0.13 -11.98
N GLY A 290 -2.34 0.43 -10.80
CA GLY A 290 -3.27 1.40 -10.20
C GLY A 290 -2.73 2.08 -8.96
N GLY A 291 -3.57 2.91 -8.38
CA GLY A 291 -3.46 3.57 -7.11
C GLY A 291 -4.84 4.04 -6.67
N HIS A 292 -5.02 4.47 -5.41
CA HIS A 292 -6.36 4.85 -4.95
C HIS A 292 -6.67 6.34 -5.17
N LEU A 293 -7.93 6.61 -5.47
CA LEU A 293 -8.38 7.95 -5.85
C LEU A 293 -8.81 8.81 -4.66
N ASP A 294 -9.32 8.20 -3.60
CA ASP A 294 -9.66 8.91 -2.37
C ASP A 294 -8.43 9.36 -1.59
N SER A 295 -8.63 10.17 -0.59
CA SER A 295 -7.61 10.59 0.37
C SER A 295 -8.26 10.89 1.70
N TRP A 296 -7.49 10.98 2.77
CA TRP A 296 -7.97 11.67 3.96
C TRP A 296 -8.21 13.15 3.67
N ASP A 297 -9.01 13.77 4.52
CA ASP A 297 -9.52 15.14 4.36
C ASP A 297 -8.65 16.22 5.00
N LEU A 298 -7.54 15.84 5.66
CA LEU A 298 -6.63 16.77 6.32
C LEU A 298 -5.74 17.53 5.35
N GLY A 299 -5.17 16.82 4.36
CA GLY A 299 -4.32 17.34 3.29
C GLY A 299 -4.99 17.24 1.92
N THR A 300 -4.25 17.57 0.87
CA THR A 300 -4.76 17.47 -0.51
C THR A 300 -4.61 16.07 -1.11
N GLY A 301 -4.05 15.11 -0.36
CA GLY A 301 -3.84 13.74 -0.84
C GLY A 301 -2.90 13.70 -2.04
N ALA A 302 -1.79 14.42 -1.98
CA ALA A 302 -0.82 14.48 -3.07
C ALA A 302 0.10 13.25 -3.07
N ILE A 303 0.51 12.85 -1.85
CA ILE A 303 1.43 11.74 -1.60
C ILE A 303 0.64 10.45 -1.50
N ASP A 304 -0.51 10.51 -0.83
CA ASP A 304 -1.39 9.42 -0.46
C ASP A 304 -2.82 9.67 -0.98
N ASP A 305 -3.21 9.17 -2.18
CA ASP A 305 -2.35 8.51 -3.18
C ASP A 305 -2.48 9.19 -4.55
N GLY A 306 -2.55 10.54 -4.57
CA GLY A 306 -2.55 11.31 -5.82
C GLY A 306 -1.31 11.00 -6.68
N ALA A 307 -0.17 10.73 -6.05
CA ALA A 307 1.07 10.34 -6.72
C ALA A 307 0.91 9.01 -7.46
N GLY A 308 0.39 7.97 -6.83
CA GLY A 308 0.21 6.67 -7.47
C GLY A 308 -0.81 6.68 -8.60
N VAL A 309 -1.93 7.38 -8.41
CA VAL A 309 -2.88 7.62 -9.51
C VAL A 309 -2.19 8.30 -10.68
N ALA A 310 -1.39 9.33 -10.44
CA ALA A 310 -0.70 10.07 -11.50
C ALA A 310 0.37 9.24 -12.21
N ILE A 311 1.19 8.51 -11.45
CA ILE A 311 2.24 7.62 -11.95
C ILE A 311 1.64 6.57 -12.89
N THR A 312 0.59 5.89 -12.46
CA THR A 312 -0.02 4.79 -13.21
C THR A 312 -0.81 5.30 -14.43
N MET A 313 -1.49 6.46 -14.34
CA MET A 313 -2.12 7.12 -15.49
C MET A 313 -1.06 7.56 -16.53
N ALA A 314 0.05 8.15 -16.08
CA ALA A 314 1.13 8.54 -17.00
C ALA A 314 1.77 7.31 -17.66
N ALA A 315 2.01 6.24 -16.89
CA ALA A 315 2.56 4.99 -17.42
C ALA A 315 1.69 4.40 -18.53
N GLY A 316 0.38 4.30 -18.34
CA GLY A 316 -0.55 3.84 -19.37
C GLY A 316 -0.56 4.75 -20.59
N ALA A 317 -0.56 6.09 -20.40
CA ALA A 317 -0.51 7.05 -21.50
C ALA A 317 0.80 6.95 -22.32
N MET A 318 1.94 6.71 -21.69
CA MET A 318 3.22 6.47 -22.36
C MET A 318 3.15 5.20 -23.22
N ILE A 319 2.57 4.13 -22.71
CA ILE A 319 2.39 2.86 -23.46
C ILE A 319 1.45 3.07 -24.64
N GLY A 320 0.36 3.83 -24.45
CA GLY A 320 -0.60 4.15 -25.51
C GLY A 320 0.02 4.88 -26.71
N LYS A 321 1.13 5.59 -26.52
CA LYS A 321 1.87 6.33 -27.58
C LYS A 321 2.96 5.51 -28.28
N LEU A 322 3.14 4.23 -27.91
CA LEU A 322 4.12 3.37 -28.57
C LEU A 322 3.60 2.94 -29.95
N ASP A 323 4.53 2.75 -30.88
CA ASP A 323 4.24 2.29 -32.25
C ASP A 323 3.78 0.83 -32.30
N LYS A 324 4.20 0.00 -31.34
CA LYS A 324 3.74 -1.38 -31.16
C LYS A 324 2.85 -1.49 -29.94
N ARG A 325 1.57 -1.76 -30.19
CA ARG A 325 0.58 -2.01 -29.14
C ARG A 325 0.94 -3.26 -28.32
N PRO A 326 0.60 -3.29 -27.02
CA PRO A 326 0.79 -4.49 -26.20
C PRO A 326 -0.03 -5.68 -26.72
N MET A 327 0.41 -6.90 -26.45
CA MET A 327 -0.39 -8.10 -26.77
C MET A 327 -1.54 -8.28 -25.77
N ARG A 328 -1.29 -8.07 -24.48
CA ARG A 328 -2.31 -8.05 -23.41
C ARG A 328 -2.84 -6.64 -23.20
N THR A 329 -4.07 -6.54 -22.75
CA THR A 329 -4.65 -5.25 -22.33
C THR A 329 -3.95 -4.78 -21.03
N ILE A 330 -3.56 -3.50 -20.99
CA ILE A 330 -3.08 -2.86 -19.78
C ILE A 330 -4.25 -2.06 -19.21
N ARG A 331 -4.66 -2.40 -18.01
CA ARG A 331 -5.74 -1.80 -17.26
C ARG A 331 -5.17 -0.94 -16.15
N VAL A 332 -5.50 0.35 -16.18
CA VAL A 332 -5.10 1.30 -15.14
C VAL A 332 -6.33 1.63 -14.32
N ILE A 333 -6.25 1.44 -13.01
CA ILE A 333 -7.38 1.61 -12.08
C ILE A 333 -7.07 2.72 -11.09
N ALA A 334 -7.96 3.72 -11.01
CA ALA A 334 -8.05 4.62 -9.88
C ALA A 334 -9.09 4.01 -8.91
N PHE A 335 -8.59 3.33 -7.88
CA PHE A 335 -9.43 2.59 -6.93
C PHE A 335 -10.24 3.54 -6.04
N ALA A 336 -11.41 3.09 -5.61
CA ALA A 336 -12.32 3.88 -4.78
C ALA A 336 -12.26 3.41 -3.33
N ASN A 337 -12.09 4.36 -2.40
CA ASN A 337 -12.18 4.12 -0.95
C ASN A 337 -11.25 3.00 -0.46
N GLU A 338 -9.97 3.19 -0.67
CA GLU A 338 -8.89 2.41 -0.05
C GLU A 338 -8.88 2.67 1.45
N GLU A 339 -8.77 3.94 1.84
CA GLU A 339 -8.50 4.49 3.16
C GLU A 339 -9.42 3.98 4.27
N GLN A 340 -10.67 3.75 3.96
CA GLN A 340 -11.65 3.28 4.95
C GLN A 340 -11.84 1.77 4.92
N GLY A 341 -11.11 1.06 4.04
CA GLY A 341 -11.11 -0.39 4.07
C GLY A 341 -11.02 -1.14 2.77
N LEU A 342 -10.27 -0.65 1.79
CA LEU A 342 -9.99 -1.34 0.52
C LEU A 342 -11.27 -1.67 -0.26
N TYR A 343 -12.27 -0.79 -0.25
CA TYR A 343 -13.57 -1.12 -0.85
C TYR A 343 -13.47 -1.27 -2.36
N GLY A 344 -12.65 -0.44 -3.03
CA GLY A 344 -12.41 -0.52 -4.46
C GLY A 344 -11.70 -1.80 -4.88
N GLY A 345 -10.60 -2.13 -4.21
CA GLY A 345 -9.84 -3.36 -4.48
C GLY A 345 -10.66 -4.62 -4.21
N LYS A 346 -11.44 -4.66 -3.11
CA LYS A 346 -12.34 -5.77 -2.79
C LYS A 346 -13.46 -5.93 -3.82
N ALA A 347 -14.08 -4.82 -4.26
CA ALA A 347 -15.12 -4.84 -5.28
C ALA A 347 -14.57 -5.34 -6.62
N TYR A 348 -13.36 -4.90 -7.01
CA TYR A 348 -12.66 -5.38 -8.19
C TYR A 348 -12.38 -6.89 -8.10
N ALA A 349 -11.82 -7.36 -6.99
CA ALA A 349 -11.54 -8.77 -6.78
C ALA A 349 -12.81 -9.63 -6.85
N GLU A 350 -13.91 -9.20 -6.25
CA GLU A 350 -15.19 -9.92 -6.29
C GLU A 350 -15.78 -9.96 -7.70
N THR A 351 -15.71 -8.84 -8.44
CA THR A 351 -16.22 -8.73 -9.81
C THR A 351 -15.48 -9.66 -10.76
N HIS A 352 -14.15 -9.74 -10.64
CA HIS A 352 -13.27 -10.44 -11.57
C HIS A 352 -12.77 -11.81 -11.06
N LYS A 353 -13.25 -12.32 -9.92
CA LYS A 353 -12.79 -13.61 -9.37
C LYS A 353 -12.95 -14.80 -10.32
N ALA A 354 -13.98 -14.77 -11.17
CA ALA A 354 -14.20 -15.80 -12.19
C ALA A 354 -13.28 -15.65 -13.41
N GLU A 355 -12.57 -14.54 -13.52
CA GLU A 355 -11.65 -14.18 -14.60
C GLU A 355 -10.19 -14.21 -14.12
N LEU A 356 -9.89 -14.92 -13.03
CA LEU A 356 -8.55 -14.93 -12.42
C LEU A 356 -7.46 -15.36 -13.42
N ASP A 357 -7.74 -16.38 -14.24
CA ASP A 357 -6.78 -16.93 -15.20
C ASP A 357 -6.35 -15.93 -16.31
N VAL A 358 -7.17 -14.90 -16.57
CA VAL A 358 -6.80 -13.86 -17.54
C VAL A 358 -6.11 -12.66 -16.89
N GLN A 359 -6.05 -12.58 -15.56
CA GLN A 359 -5.36 -11.53 -14.82
C GLN A 359 -3.89 -11.91 -14.62
N GLN A 360 -3.06 -11.44 -15.50
CA GLN A 360 -1.70 -11.95 -15.66
C GLN A 360 -0.67 -11.31 -14.72
N LEU A 361 -0.87 -10.06 -14.29
CA LEU A 361 0.00 -9.36 -13.33
C LEU A 361 -0.74 -8.16 -12.76
N GLY A 362 -0.62 -7.94 -11.45
CA GLY A 362 -1.08 -6.72 -10.79
C GLY A 362 0.06 -5.99 -10.10
N ALA A 363 0.06 -4.65 -10.13
CA ALA A 363 0.99 -3.82 -9.37
C ALA A 363 0.31 -2.52 -8.97
N GLU A 364 0.54 -2.10 -7.74
CA GLU A 364 0.00 -0.87 -7.19
C GLU A 364 1.11 0.13 -6.88
N SER A 365 0.81 1.42 -7.03
CA SER A 365 1.65 2.51 -6.58
C SER A 365 0.90 3.23 -5.46
N ASP A 366 1.26 2.90 -4.21
CA ASP A 366 0.66 3.44 -3.00
C ASP A 366 1.70 3.44 -1.87
N PHE A 367 2.76 4.23 -2.07
CA PHE A 367 3.79 4.48 -1.06
C PHE A 367 4.52 5.80 -1.34
N GLY A 368 3.78 6.79 -1.85
CA GLY A 368 4.23 8.15 -2.05
C GLY A 368 5.06 8.42 -3.29
N GLY A 369 5.79 9.55 -3.25
CA GLY A 369 6.50 10.11 -4.39
C GLY A 369 8.00 9.79 -4.47
N GLY A 370 8.55 8.97 -3.56
CA GLY A 370 9.99 8.65 -3.55
C GLY A 370 10.40 7.71 -4.70
N ARG A 371 11.66 7.78 -5.13
CA ARG A 371 12.15 6.95 -6.25
C ARG A 371 11.98 5.45 -5.98
N VAL A 372 11.58 4.71 -7.00
CA VAL A 372 11.64 3.23 -6.95
C VAL A 372 13.08 2.79 -6.85
N TYR A 373 13.37 1.93 -5.89
CA TYR A 373 14.71 1.36 -5.68
C TYR A 373 14.77 -0.15 -5.82
N ARG A 374 13.62 -0.84 -5.73
CA ARG A 374 13.58 -2.31 -5.81
C ARG A 374 12.35 -2.78 -6.60
N PHE A 375 12.55 -3.79 -7.41
CA PHE A 375 11.50 -4.53 -8.13
C PHE A 375 11.42 -5.96 -7.59
N SER A 376 10.23 -6.40 -7.25
CA SER A 376 9.94 -7.77 -6.81
C SER A 376 8.70 -8.30 -7.53
N ALA A 377 8.55 -9.61 -7.66
CA ALA A 377 7.35 -10.20 -8.25
C ALA A 377 7.10 -11.62 -7.73
N ASN A 378 5.86 -11.97 -7.51
CA ASN A 378 5.41 -13.31 -7.16
C ASN A 378 4.55 -13.87 -8.29
N VAL A 379 5.12 -14.78 -9.04
CA VAL A 379 4.58 -15.36 -10.26
C VAL A 379 4.87 -16.87 -10.29
N ALA A 380 4.23 -17.62 -11.18
CA ALA A 380 4.55 -19.01 -11.39
C ALA A 380 6.02 -19.20 -11.82
N PRO A 381 6.66 -20.34 -11.51
CA PRO A 381 8.06 -20.60 -11.85
C PRO A 381 8.39 -20.43 -13.33
N GLU A 382 7.46 -20.74 -14.22
CA GLU A 382 7.59 -20.64 -15.68
C GLU A 382 7.72 -19.19 -16.16
N ALA A 383 7.18 -18.22 -15.40
CA ALA A 383 7.27 -16.79 -15.71
C ALA A 383 8.51 -16.11 -15.10
N ARG A 384 9.24 -16.74 -14.19
CA ARG A 384 10.45 -16.16 -13.56
C ARG A 384 11.47 -15.63 -14.56
N PRO A 385 11.80 -16.33 -15.67
CA PRO A 385 12.76 -15.80 -16.65
C PRO A 385 12.31 -14.47 -17.29
N VAL A 386 10.99 -14.24 -17.43
CA VAL A 386 10.45 -12.96 -17.90
C VAL A 386 10.63 -11.89 -16.83
N VAL A 387 10.38 -12.23 -15.57
CA VAL A 387 10.59 -11.31 -14.42
C VAL A 387 12.07 -10.91 -14.32
N ASP A 388 13.00 -11.86 -14.48
CA ASP A 388 14.44 -11.58 -14.48
C ASP A 388 14.85 -10.65 -15.64
N GLN A 389 14.22 -10.82 -16.81
CA GLN A 389 14.41 -9.91 -17.95
C GLN A 389 13.87 -8.51 -17.65
N ILE A 390 12.68 -8.39 -17.04
CA ILE A 390 12.10 -7.10 -16.60
C ILE A 390 13.06 -6.43 -15.59
N ALA A 391 13.55 -7.17 -14.60
CA ALA A 391 14.50 -6.63 -13.61
C ALA A 391 15.77 -6.08 -14.29
N THR A 392 16.34 -6.81 -15.25
CA THR A 392 17.49 -6.36 -16.04
C THR A 392 17.20 -5.07 -16.82
N LEU A 393 15.98 -4.94 -17.37
CA LEU A 393 15.57 -3.76 -18.13
C LEU A 393 15.32 -2.56 -17.25
N LEU A 394 14.92 -2.74 -15.99
CA LEU A 394 14.70 -1.67 -15.01
C LEU A 394 15.99 -1.19 -14.33
N ALA A 395 17.07 -1.98 -14.36
CA ALA A 395 18.34 -1.64 -13.70
C ALA A 395 18.93 -0.26 -14.09
N PRO A 396 18.83 0.25 -15.36
CA PRO A 396 19.28 1.59 -15.69
C PRO A 396 18.57 2.72 -14.95
N LEU A 397 17.39 2.48 -14.35
CA LEU A 397 16.68 3.43 -13.48
C LEU A 397 17.19 3.42 -12.03
N GLY A 398 18.20 2.60 -11.70
CA GLY A 398 18.70 2.39 -10.35
C GLY A 398 17.85 1.43 -9.52
N ILE A 399 17.07 0.56 -10.18
CA ILE A 399 16.15 -0.37 -9.53
C ILE A 399 16.83 -1.73 -9.40
N GLU A 400 16.94 -2.21 -8.16
CA GLU A 400 17.52 -3.54 -7.86
C GLU A 400 16.43 -4.63 -7.92
N TYR A 401 16.84 -5.86 -8.23
CA TYR A 401 15.94 -7.01 -8.19
C TYR A 401 15.84 -7.59 -6.77
N GLY A 402 14.63 -7.60 -6.22
CA GLY A 402 14.32 -8.08 -4.87
C GLY A 402 13.79 -9.53 -4.79
N GLY A 403 13.69 -10.23 -5.94
CA GLY A 403 13.13 -11.58 -5.98
C GLY A 403 11.61 -11.59 -5.79
N ASP A 404 11.13 -12.49 -4.92
CA ASP A 404 9.71 -12.68 -4.61
C ASP A 404 9.27 -12.08 -3.25
N LYS A 405 10.15 -11.28 -2.63
CA LYS A 405 9.84 -10.60 -1.37
C LYS A 405 9.17 -9.26 -1.60
N GLY A 406 8.05 -9.03 -0.93
CA GLY A 406 7.27 -7.80 -1.03
C GLY A 406 5.77 -8.10 -0.98
N GLY A 407 4.96 -7.15 -1.42
CA GLY A 407 3.51 -7.22 -1.41
C GLY A 407 2.89 -6.70 -2.70
N ALA A 408 1.62 -7.02 -2.88
CA ALA A 408 0.86 -6.62 -4.06
C ALA A 408 0.34 -5.17 -4.01
N GLY A 409 0.45 -4.52 -2.84
CA GLY A 409 -0.23 -3.26 -2.55
C GLY A 409 -1.64 -3.47 -1.95
N PRO A 410 -2.20 -2.45 -1.28
CA PRO A 410 -3.46 -2.57 -0.56
C PRO A 410 -4.65 -2.97 -1.44
N ASP A 411 -4.89 -2.28 -2.56
CA ASP A 411 -6.05 -2.52 -3.43
C ASP A 411 -5.87 -3.70 -4.40
N VAL A 412 -4.64 -4.00 -4.81
CA VAL A 412 -4.32 -5.20 -5.59
C VAL A 412 -4.30 -6.45 -4.70
N GLY A 413 -3.98 -6.28 -3.41
CA GLY A 413 -3.87 -7.34 -2.42
C GLY A 413 -5.10 -8.26 -2.30
N PRO A 414 -6.35 -7.78 -2.26
CA PRO A 414 -7.54 -8.63 -2.26
C PRO A 414 -7.59 -9.61 -3.42
N PHE A 415 -7.17 -9.21 -4.62
CA PHE A 415 -7.17 -10.08 -5.79
C PHE A 415 -5.94 -11.01 -5.80
N ALA A 416 -4.78 -10.53 -5.35
CA ALA A 416 -3.59 -11.37 -5.17
C ALA A 416 -3.81 -12.50 -4.14
N LYS A 417 -4.64 -12.27 -3.12
CA LYS A 417 -5.08 -13.33 -2.18
C LYS A 417 -5.90 -14.44 -2.84
N LEU A 418 -6.56 -14.16 -3.96
CA LEU A 418 -7.24 -15.16 -4.78
C LEU A 418 -6.29 -15.90 -5.72
N GLY A 419 -5.05 -15.46 -5.83
CA GLY A 419 -4.00 -16.07 -6.65
C GLY A 419 -3.52 -15.25 -7.84
N MET A 420 -3.99 -14.01 -8.05
CA MET A 420 -3.46 -13.16 -9.12
C MET A 420 -1.96 -12.92 -8.91
N PRO A 421 -1.10 -13.12 -9.94
CA PRO A 421 0.30 -12.76 -9.87
C PRO A 421 0.49 -11.27 -9.62
N TRP A 422 1.52 -10.90 -8.87
CA TRP A 422 1.78 -9.51 -8.56
C TRP A 422 3.25 -9.11 -8.73
N ALA A 423 3.45 -7.82 -8.95
CA ALA A 423 4.74 -7.16 -8.91
C ALA A 423 4.70 -5.97 -7.95
N GLN A 424 5.85 -5.65 -7.35
CA GLN A 424 6.05 -4.49 -6.53
C GLN A 424 7.22 -3.66 -7.06
N LEU A 425 6.99 -2.39 -7.22
CA LEU A 425 8.00 -1.37 -7.46
C LEU A 425 8.15 -0.56 -6.17
N ALA A 426 9.02 -1.06 -5.26
CA ALA A 426 9.19 -0.48 -3.93
C ALA A 426 9.81 0.91 -3.98
N GLN A 427 9.07 1.90 -3.50
CA GLN A 427 9.46 3.30 -3.43
C GLN A 427 10.29 3.61 -2.18
N ASP A 428 11.12 4.63 -2.23
CA ASP A 428 11.82 5.17 -1.08
C ASP A 428 10.83 5.93 -0.20
N GLY A 429 10.37 5.30 0.87
CA GLY A 429 9.42 5.84 1.83
C GLY A 429 10.07 6.46 3.07
N THR A 430 11.35 6.89 2.98
CA THR A 430 12.07 7.41 4.14
C THR A 430 11.32 8.54 4.84
N ASP A 431 10.68 9.43 4.10
CA ASP A 431 9.88 10.57 4.58
C ASP A 431 8.38 10.45 4.30
N TYR A 432 7.92 9.33 3.72
CA TYR A 432 6.48 9.10 3.47
C TYR A 432 5.63 9.30 4.73
N PHE A 433 6.04 8.70 5.84
CA PHE A 433 5.32 8.78 7.11
C PHE A 433 5.53 10.09 7.88
N ASP A 434 6.24 11.07 7.32
CA ASP A 434 6.22 12.44 7.83
C ASP A 434 4.95 13.19 7.41
N TYR A 435 4.35 12.78 6.28
CA TYR A 435 3.27 13.48 5.62
C TYR A 435 1.97 12.66 5.55
N HIS A 436 2.09 11.34 5.45
CA HIS A 436 1.01 10.37 5.34
C HIS A 436 -0.11 10.64 6.35
N HIS A 437 -1.33 10.84 5.85
CA HIS A 437 -2.53 11.10 6.66
C HIS A 437 -2.50 12.41 7.48
N THR A 438 -1.77 13.42 7.05
CA THR A 438 -1.70 14.73 7.71
C THR A 438 -2.14 15.87 6.81
N ALA A 439 -2.27 17.08 7.40
CA ALA A 439 -2.49 18.29 6.64
C ALA A 439 -1.29 18.69 5.75
N ASN A 440 -0.13 18.07 5.93
CA ASN A 440 1.08 18.26 5.11
C ASN A 440 1.16 17.32 3.90
N ASP A 441 0.16 16.47 3.69
CA ASP A 441 0.06 15.71 2.43
C ASP A 441 -0.35 16.64 1.29
N THR A 442 0.65 17.31 0.72
CA THR A 442 0.50 18.42 -0.24
C THR A 442 1.49 18.31 -1.38
N LEU A 443 1.15 18.92 -2.53
CA LEU A 443 1.90 18.81 -3.79
C LEU A 443 3.39 19.21 -3.67
N ASP A 444 3.72 20.18 -2.81
CA ASP A 444 5.10 20.66 -2.61
C ASP A 444 6.05 19.64 -1.98
N LYS A 445 5.53 18.49 -1.54
CA LYS A 445 6.32 17.35 -1.02
C LYS A 445 6.76 16.38 -2.11
N LEU A 446 6.26 16.55 -3.33
CA LEU A 446 6.55 15.66 -4.46
C LEU A 446 7.69 16.19 -5.32
N ASP A 447 8.63 15.31 -5.67
CA ASP A 447 9.70 15.59 -6.64
C ASP A 447 9.26 15.07 -8.03
N ALA A 448 9.11 15.99 -8.99
CA ALA A 448 8.73 15.66 -10.36
C ALA A 448 9.65 14.62 -11.02
N ARG A 449 10.97 14.65 -10.72
CA ARG A 449 11.94 13.70 -11.27
C ARG A 449 11.79 12.31 -10.67
N ALA A 450 11.39 12.21 -9.41
CA ALA A 450 11.07 10.93 -8.79
C ALA A 450 9.80 10.34 -9.42
N LEU A 451 8.76 11.15 -9.63
CA LEU A 451 7.53 10.70 -10.32
C LEU A 451 7.79 10.26 -11.76
N ASP A 452 8.67 10.97 -12.50
CA ASP A 452 9.06 10.56 -13.85
C ASP A 452 9.75 9.19 -13.87
N GLN A 453 10.65 8.94 -12.93
CA GLN A 453 11.32 7.64 -12.79
C GLN A 453 10.32 6.53 -12.45
N GLN A 454 9.37 6.80 -11.55
CA GLN A 454 8.33 5.85 -11.18
C GLN A 454 7.42 5.53 -12.39
N ALA A 455 6.88 6.55 -13.07
CA ALA A 455 6.02 6.37 -14.24
C ALA A 455 6.72 5.55 -15.35
N ALA A 456 8.01 5.82 -15.60
CA ALA A 456 8.80 5.05 -16.54
C ALA A 456 9.00 3.59 -16.10
N ALA A 457 9.21 3.34 -14.81
CA ALA A 457 9.36 1.99 -14.26
C ALA A 457 8.06 1.19 -14.39
N TYR A 458 6.90 1.78 -13.99
CA TYR A 458 5.59 1.16 -14.17
C TYR A 458 5.26 0.90 -15.64
N ALA A 459 5.53 1.87 -16.52
CA ALA A 459 5.31 1.70 -17.96
C ALA A 459 6.18 0.58 -18.55
N ALA A 460 7.45 0.53 -18.21
CA ALA A 460 8.39 -0.47 -18.71
C ALA A 460 8.02 -1.88 -18.22
N MET A 461 7.72 -2.04 -16.94
CA MET A 461 7.28 -3.30 -16.31
C MET A 461 5.97 -3.78 -16.93
N ALA A 462 4.93 -2.94 -16.96
CA ALA A 462 3.61 -3.31 -17.45
C ALA A 462 3.64 -3.66 -18.95
N TYR A 463 4.36 -2.86 -19.77
CA TYR A 463 4.51 -3.17 -21.20
C TYR A 463 5.28 -4.45 -21.44
N ALA A 464 6.38 -4.69 -20.71
CA ALA A 464 7.17 -5.93 -20.84
C ALA A 464 6.33 -7.15 -20.48
N ALA A 465 5.59 -7.11 -19.37
CA ALA A 465 4.66 -8.16 -18.97
C ALA A 465 3.57 -8.39 -20.03
N ALA A 466 2.98 -7.32 -20.57
CA ALA A 466 1.94 -7.40 -21.58
C ALA A 466 2.44 -7.89 -22.94
N GLN A 467 3.75 -7.78 -23.24
CA GLN A 467 4.38 -8.28 -24.47
C GLN A 467 4.95 -9.69 -24.33
N SER A 468 5.02 -10.24 -23.15
CA SER A 468 5.45 -11.62 -22.96
C SER A 468 4.35 -12.60 -23.39
N PRO A 469 4.67 -13.66 -24.17
CA PRO A 469 3.68 -14.70 -24.47
C PRO A 469 3.51 -15.71 -23.32
N VAL A 470 4.33 -15.61 -22.25
CA VAL A 470 4.32 -16.55 -21.12
C VAL A 470 3.12 -16.24 -20.22
N ASP A 471 2.45 -17.27 -19.75
CA ASP A 471 1.45 -17.19 -18.70
C ASP A 471 2.14 -16.95 -17.35
N PHE A 472 1.74 -15.92 -16.63
CA PHE A 472 2.30 -15.59 -15.31
C PHE A 472 1.75 -16.50 -14.20
N GLY A 473 0.72 -17.30 -14.51
CA GLY A 473 0.14 -18.30 -13.62
C GLY A 473 -0.53 -17.71 -12.39
N HIS A 474 -0.26 -18.30 -11.21
CA HIS A 474 -0.82 -17.86 -9.96
C HIS A 474 0.26 -17.51 -8.93
N SER A 475 0.00 -16.49 -8.12
CA SER A 475 0.84 -16.14 -6.98
C SER A 475 0.60 -17.10 -5.80
N THR A 476 1.54 -17.15 -4.86
CA THR A 476 1.40 -17.89 -3.59
C THR A 476 0.66 -17.08 -2.51
N GLY A 477 0.03 -15.97 -2.89
CA GLY A 477 -0.68 -15.02 -2.02
C GLY A 477 -0.21 -13.59 -2.19
N ALA A 478 -0.80 -12.67 -1.43
CA ALA A 478 -0.56 -11.23 -1.60
C ALA A 478 0.85 -10.75 -1.21
N GLY A 479 1.63 -11.59 -0.56
CA GLY A 479 2.92 -11.19 0.01
C GLY A 479 2.75 -10.54 1.40
N SER A 480 3.85 -10.02 1.94
CA SER A 480 3.88 -9.20 3.16
C SER A 480 4.30 -7.79 2.80
N GLU A 481 3.50 -6.82 3.19
CA GLU A 481 3.86 -5.41 3.20
C GLU A 481 4.76 -5.09 4.39
#